data_805f29cdc435371af576e5efe52d77e2
#
_entry.id   805f29cdc435371af576e5efe52d77e2
#
_cell.length_a   1.000
_cell.length_b   1.000
_cell.length_c   1.000
_cell.angle_alpha   90.00
_cell.angle_beta   90.00
_cell.angle_gamma   90.00
#
_symmetry.space_group_name_H-M   'P 1'
#
loop_
_entity.id
_entity.type
_entity.pdbx_description
1 polymer ?
#
loop_
_entity_poly.entity_id
_entity_poly.type
_entity_poly.pdbx_seq_one_letter_code
_entity_poly.pdbx_strand_id
1 'polypeptide(L)'
;NEGTVATIQHINVVGNTVFSDDDLIDLFELKTGGWFSFFTSDNKYSKEKLTSDLEALSSYYLDRGYLQFNIDSTQVAVSPNKEEVYITANVTEGAKFTVSEVGLSGDLVLPEEDLNRFLIVQPEQIYSQQLVTATEDYLTRRLGNEGYNFAKVTGMPEIDEENSTVVMKFFIDPGKRTYVRRINFAGNMTTIDDVLRREMR
;
A
#
# COMPACT_ATOMS: atom_id res chain seq x y z
N ASN A 1 -17.66 20.93 28.57
CA ASN A 1 -17.62 21.76 27.36
C ASN A 1 -17.10 20.86 26.24
N GLU A 2 -17.98 20.26 25.49
CA GLU A 2 -17.63 19.72 24.18
C GLU A 2 -17.29 20.93 23.30
N GLY A 3 -16.00 21.03 22.91
CA GLY A 3 -15.54 22.10 22.02
C GLY A 3 -16.28 22.00 20.68
N THR A 4 -16.53 23.13 20.05
CA THR A 4 -17.04 23.18 18.67
C THR A 4 -16.12 22.38 17.76
N VAL A 5 -16.67 21.43 17.00
CA VAL A 5 -15.90 20.61 16.06
C VAL A 5 -15.55 21.51 14.87
N ALA A 6 -14.26 21.68 14.60
CA ALA A 6 -13.78 22.47 13.48
C ALA A 6 -14.07 21.77 12.15
N THR A 7 -14.55 22.52 11.17
CA THR A 7 -14.90 22.05 9.83
C THR A 7 -13.81 22.43 8.82
N ILE A 8 -13.55 21.54 7.86
CA ILE A 8 -12.56 21.77 6.80
C ILE A 8 -13.18 22.71 5.77
N GLN A 9 -12.56 23.87 5.60
CA GLN A 9 -12.95 24.88 4.62
C GLN A 9 -12.20 24.71 3.30
N HIS A 10 -10.92 24.35 3.38
CA HIS A 10 -10.09 24.26 2.21
C HIS A 10 -8.99 23.22 2.37
N ILE A 11 -8.80 22.42 1.32
CA ILE A 11 -7.67 21.52 1.17
C ILE A 11 -6.92 21.95 -0.08
N ASN A 12 -5.61 22.17 0.05
CA ASN A 12 -4.77 22.64 -1.04
C ASN A 12 -3.53 21.74 -1.16
N VAL A 13 -3.22 21.32 -2.39
CA VAL A 13 -1.98 20.63 -2.72
C VAL A 13 -1.13 21.60 -3.52
N VAL A 14 0.13 21.77 -3.14
CA VAL A 14 1.04 22.75 -3.76
C VAL A 14 2.28 22.01 -4.25
N GLY A 15 2.69 22.26 -5.49
CA GLY A 15 3.83 21.62 -6.13
C GLY A 15 3.42 20.54 -7.15
N ASN A 16 2.13 20.22 -7.22
CA ASN A 16 1.59 19.34 -8.24
C ASN A 16 1.55 20.09 -9.60
N THR A 17 2.03 19.39 -10.62
CA THR A 17 2.05 19.89 -12.01
C THR A 17 1.51 18.85 -12.99
N VAL A 18 1.52 17.59 -12.62
CA VAL A 18 1.11 16.46 -13.46
C VAL A 18 -0.37 16.14 -13.32
N PHE A 19 -0.90 16.22 -12.11
CA PHE A 19 -2.32 15.98 -11.85
C PHE A 19 -3.01 17.26 -11.40
N SER A 20 -4.29 17.41 -11.72
CA SER A 20 -5.06 18.57 -11.29
C SER A 20 -5.37 18.53 -9.80
N ASP A 21 -5.57 19.70 -9.19
CA ASP A 21 -5.97 19.81 -7.79
C ASP A 21 -7.26 19.02 -7.52
N ASP A 22 -8.21 19.07 -8.44
CA ASP A 22 -9.49 18.37 -8.30
C ASP A 22 -9.28 16.85 -8.25
N ASP A 23 -8.43 16.28 -9.11
CA ASP A 23 -8.12 14.85 -9.11
C ASP A 23 -7.46 14.41 -7.78
N LEU A 24 -6.59 15.25 -7.22
CA LEU A 24 -5.89 14.94 -5.98
C LEU A 24 -6.77 15.10 -4.74
N ILE A 25 -7.61 16.15 -4.72
CA ILE A 25 -8.54 16.39 -3.60
C ILE A 25 -9.65 15.33 -3.56
N ASP A 26 -10.05 14.80 -4.72
CA ASP A 26 -11.05 13.73 -4.78
C ASP A 26 -10.59 12.41 -4.11
N LEU A 27 -9.28 12.21 -3.94
CA LEU A 27 -8.72 11.07 -3.20
C LEU A 27 -8.96 11.15 -1.70
N PHE A 28 -9.16 12.36 -1.17
CA PHE A 28 -9.26 12.59 0.26
C PHE A 28 -10.63 12.15 0.80
N GLU A 29 -10.65 11.45 1.92
CA GLU A 29 -11.87 11.21 2.69
C GLU A 29 -12.35 12.49 3.37
N LEU A 30 -11.39 13.36 3.77
CA LEU A 30 -11.69 14.67 4.28
C LEU A 30 -12.25 15.52 3.15
N LYS A 31 -13.50 15.98 3.30
CA LYS A 31 -14.16 16.83 2.31
C LYS A 31 -14.34 18.26 2.84
N THR A 32 -14.25 19.22 1.96
CA THR A 32 -14.65 20.60 2.27
C THR A 32 -16.16 20.66 2.48
N GLY A 33 -16.61 21.52 3.41
CA GLY A 33 -18.02 21.69 3.74
C GLY A 33 -18.86 22.16 2.53
N GLY A 34 -19.56 21.22 1.90
CA GLY A 34 -20.52 21.52 0.81
C GLY A 34 -21.96 21.53 1.32
N TRP A 35 -22.92 21.89 0.45
CA TRP A 35 -24.36 21.93 0.75
C TRP A 35 -24.92 20.64 1.37
N PHE A 36 -24.31 19.47 1.07
CA PHE A 36 -24.72 18.17 1.61
C PHE A 36 -23.98 17.73 2.88
N SER A 37 -22.99 18.51 3.35
CA SER A 37 -22.17 18.16 4.52
C SER A 37 -22.93 18.13 5.84
N PHE A 38 -24.17 18.65 5.87
CA PHE A 38 -25.06 18.56 7.04
C PHE A 38 -25.49 17.14 7.38
N PHE A 39 -25.36 16.19 6.42
CA PHE A 39 -25.78 14.80 6.61
C PHE A 39 -24.59 13.83 6.82
N THR A 40 -23.37 14.28 6.55
CA THR A 40 -22.15 13.46 6.70
C THR A 40 -21.20 14.14 7.68
N SER A 41 -20.45 13.35 8.45
CA SER A 41 -19.43 13.87 9.37
C SER A 41 -18.04 14.01 8.69
N ASP A 42 -18.00 13.96 7.37
CA ASP A 42 -16.74 13.89 6.59
C ASP A 42 -15.99 15.23 6.52
N ASN A 43 -16.67 16.31 6.84
CA ASN A 43 -16.08 17.66 6.92
C ASN A 43 -15.41 17.96 8.27
N LYS A 44 -15.45 17.03 9.23
CA LYS A 44 -14.82 17.22 10.54
C LYS A 44 -13.35 16.86 10.45
N TYR A 45 -12.50 17.78 10.90
CA TYR A 45 -11.07 17.51 10.95
C TYR A 45 -10.76 16.36 11.92
N SER A 46 -10.00 15.39 11.44
CA SER A 46 -9.39 14.31 12.21
C SER A 46 -7.95 14.13 11.74
N LYS A 47 -7.02 14.03 12.68
CA LYS A 47 -5.61 13.82 12.38
C LYS A 47 -5.39 12.45 11.72
N GLU A 48 -6.13 11.45 12.16
CA GLU A 48 -6.06 10.09 11.63
C GLU A 48 -6.52 10.06 10.16
N LYS A 49 -7.64 10.70 9.86
CA LYS A 49 -8.13 10.82 8.47
C LYS A 49 -7.13 11.58 7.58
N LEU A 50 -6.56 12.68 8.07
CA LEU A 50 -5.54 13.41 7.32
C LEU A 50 -4.32 12.53 7.02
N THR A 51 -3.86 11.73 7.97
CA THR A 51 -2.75 10.79 7.74
C THR A 51 -3.10 9.78 6.64
N SER A 52 -4.29 9.17 6.70
CA SER A 52 -4.77 8.25 5.66
C SER A 52 -4.90 8.91 4.30
N ASP A 53 -5.37 10.15 4.25
CA ASP A 53 -5.50 10.92 3.01
C ASP A 53 -4.12 11.23 2.37
N LEU A 54 -3.13 11.58 3.20
CA LEU A 54 -1.77 11.81 2.73
C LEU A 54 -1.10 10.50 2.26
N GLU A 55 -1.40 9.38 2.91
CA GLU A 55 -0.97 8.05 2.45
C GLU A 55 -1.64 7.67 1.12
N ALA A 56 -2.93 7.96 0.96
CA ALA A 56 -3.65 7.75 -0.30
C ALA A 56 -3.07 8.61 -1.44
N LEU A 57 -2.73 9.88 -1.14
CA LEU A 57 -2.06 10.77 -2.09
C LEU A 57 -0.69 10.20 -2.52
N SER A 58 0.11 9.73 -1.56
CA SER A 58 1.41 9.11 -1.86
C SER A 58 1.25 7.84 -2.71
N SER A 59 0.31 6.96 -2.35
CA SER A 59 0.02 5.75 -3.10
C SER A 59 -0.43 6.07 -4.53
N TYR A 60 -1.24 7.10 -4.73
CA TYR A 60 -1.71 7.52 -6.04
C TYR A 60 -0.58 7.89 -7.00
N TYR A 61 0.44 8.61 -6.50
CA TYR A 61 1.62 8.96 -7.28
C TYR A 61 2.53 7.74 -7.52
N LEU A 62 2.81 6.94 -6.48
CA LEU A 62 3.64 5.75 -6.57
C LEU A 62 3.08 4.72 -7.55
N ASP A 63 1.75 4.57 -7.62
CA ASP A 63 1.09 3.66 -8.55
C ASP A 63 1.10 4.14 -10.01
N ARG A 64 1.48 5.40 -10.23
CA ARG A 64 1.56 6.01 -11.56
C ARG A 64 3.00 6.27 -12.02
N GLY A 65 3.97 5.70 -11.30
CA GLY A 65 5.38 5.73 -11.67
C GLY A 65 6.21 6.82 -11.01
N TYR A 66 5.64 7.63 -10.14
CA TYR A 66 6.36 8.72 -9.47
C TYR A 66 7.04 8.22 -8.19
N LEU A 67 8.06 7.38 -8.38
CA LEU A 67 8.78 6.68 -7.31
C LEU A 67 9.44 7.62 -6.30
N GLN A 68 9.82 8.81 -6.75
CA GLN A 68 10.46 9.85 -5.94
C GLN A 68 9.47 10.87 -5.37
N PHE A 69 8.16 10.60 -5.48
CA PHE A 69 7.16 11.45 -4.88
C PHE A 69 7.39 11.60 -3.37
N ASN A 70 7.32 12.84 -2.89
CA ASN A 70 7.46 13.16 -1.49
C ASN A 70 6.50 14.25 -1.06
N ILE A 71 5.95 14.13 0.14
CA ILE A 71 5.22 15.20 0.82
C ILE A 71 6.22 15.95 1.69
N ASP A 72 6.64 17.12 1.24
CA ASP A 72 7.69 17.90 1.88
C ASP A 72 7.22 18.48 3.22
N SER A 73 5.99 18.93 3.27
CA SER A 73 5.39 19.44 4.50
C SER A 73 3.86 19.44 4.42
N THR A 74 3.23 19.30 5.58
CA THR A 74 1.78 19.47 5.74
C THR A 74 1.51 20.54 6.78
N GLN A 75 0.75 21.57 6.41
CA GLN A 75 0.37 22.67 7.29
C GLN A 75 -1.13 22.60 7.57
N VAL A 76 -1.50 22.69 8.83
CA VAL A 76 -2.89 22.77 9.28
C VAL A 76 -3.07 24.08 10.03
N ALA A 77 -3.81 25.01 9.44
CA ALA A 77 -4.16 26.27 10.04
C ALA A 77 -5.59 26.24 10.56
N VAL A 78 -5.79 26.74 11.78
CA VAL A 78 -7.11 26.82 12.41
C VAL A 78 -7.47 28.30 12.57
N SER A 79 -8.70 28.67 12.20
CA SER A 79 -9.19 30.03 12.35
C SER A 79 -9.23 30.47 13.83
N PRO A 80 -9.17 31.79 14.13
CA PRO A 80 -9.18 32.29 15.50
C PRO A 80 -10.40 31.87 16.33
N ASN A 81 -11.56 31.70 15.69
CA ASN A 81 -12.81 31.21 16.31
C ASN A 81 -12.81 29.69 16.53
N LYS A 82 -11.79 28.96 16.01
CA LYS A 82 -11.65 27.48 16.08
C LYS A 82 -12.77 26.69 15.39
N GLU A 83 -13.42 27.29 14.40
CA GLU A 83 -14.53 26.66 13.67
C GLU A 83 -14.11 26.18 12.28
N GLU A 84 -13.00 26.72 11.76
CA GLU A 84 -12.54 26.47 10.39
C GLU A 84 -11.11 25.92 10.37
N VAL A 85 -10.85 24.93 9.49
CA VAL A 85 -9.54 24.33 9.27
C VAL A 85 -9.15 24.47 7.81
N TYR A 86 -7.92 24.86 7.58
CA TYR A 86 -7.29 24.96 6.27
C TYR A 86 -6.10 24.00 6.24
N ILE A 87 -6.03 23.14 5.25
CA ILE A 87 -4.98 22.13 5.09
C ILE A 87 -4.20 22.46 3.82
N THR A 88 -2.87 22.52 3.93
CA THR A 88 -1.97 22.68 2.78
C THR A 88 -0.91 21.59 2.80
N ALA A 89 -0.84 20.76 1.77
CA ALA A 89 0.20 19.76 1.55
C ALA A 89 1.15 20.27 0.45
N ASN A 90 2.43 20.47 0.79
CA ASN A 90 3.46 20.79 -0.19
C ASN A 90 4.11 19.49 -0.66
N VAL A 91 4.17 19.27 -1.97
CA VAL A 91 4.64 18.02 -2.56
C VAL A 91 5.73 18.28 -3.61
N THR A 92 6.59 17.28 -3.77
CA THR A 92 7.54 17.18 -4.88
C THR A 92 7.22 15.89 -5.64
N GLU A 93 6.88 16.02 -6.93
CA GLU A 93 6.39 14.88 -7.73
C GLU A 93 7.52 13.94 -8.21
N GLY A 94 8.68 14.50 -8.53
CA GLY A 94 9.80 13.76 -9.10
C GLY A 94 9.55 13.36 -10.56
N ALA A 95 10.42 12.47 -11.08
CA ALA A 95 10.30 11.93 -12.43
C ALA A 95 9.37 10.71 -12.47
N LYS A 96 8.80 10.44 -13.65
CA LYS A 96 8.02 9.22 -13.91
C LYS A 96 8.93 8.09 -14.36
N PHE A 97 8.90 6.95 -13.67
CA PHE A 97 9.75 5.80 -13.91
C PHE A 97 8.99 4.65 -14.59
N THR A 98 9.74 3.96 -15.46
CA THR A 98 9.29 2.74 -16.14
C THR A 98 10.19 1.57 -15.70
N VAL A 99 9.60 0.40 -15.50
CA VAL A 99 10.36 -0.81 -15.15
C VAL A 99 11.17 -1.27 -16.35
N SER A 100 12.49 -1.36 -16.21
CA SER A 100 13.38 -1.85 -17.29
C SER A 100 13.60 -3.35 -17.19
N GLU A 101 13.74 -3.88 -15.98
CA GLU A 101 14.01 -5.29 -15.72
C GLU A 101 13.34 -5.74 -14.42
N VAL A 102 12.98 -7.01 -14.37
CA VAL A 102 12.43 -7.65 -13.16
C VAL A 102 13.20 -8.93 -12.89
N GLY A 103 13.67 -9.13 -11.66
CA GLY A 103 14.44 -10.30 -11.28
C GLY A 103 14.15 -10.77 -9.85
N LEU A 104 14.55 -12.03 -9.59
CA LEU A 104 14.49 -12.65 -8.28
C LEU A 104 15.91 -12.70 -7.68
N SER A 105 16.00 -12.62 -6.36
CA SER A 105 17.27 -12.73 -5.63
C SER A 105 17.05 -13.34 -4.25
N GLY A 106 18.13 -13.67 -3.54
CA GLY A 106 18.04 -14.29 -2.22
C GLY A 106 18.08 -15.83 -2.30
N ASP A 107 17.39 -16.49 -1.37
CA ASP A 107 17.36 -17.96 -1.29
C ASP A 107 16.13 -18.51 -2.03
N LEU A 108 16.35 -18.94 -3.28
CA LEU A 108 15.31 -19.52 -4.12
C LEU A 108 15.12 -20.99 -3.79
N VAL A 109 14.32 -21.29 -2.78
CA VAL A 109 14.01 -22.67 -2.35
C VAL A 109 13.07 -23.41 -3.30
N LEU A 110 12.53 -22.72 -4.29
CA LEU A 110 11.71 -23.27 -5.40
C LEU A 110 12.38 -22.97 -6.74
N PRO A 111 12.06 -23.72 -7.81
CA PRO A 111 12.55 -23.43 -9.14
C PRO A 111 12.19 -21.98 -9.55
N GLU A 112 13.14 -21.27 -10.09
CA GLU A 112 12.94 -19.89 -10.52
C GLU A 112 11.81 -19.74 -11.56
N GLU A 113 11.68 -20.71 -12.45
CA GLU A 113 10.61 -20.75 -13.45
C GLU A 113 9.21 -20.75 -12.81
N ASP A 114 9.05 -21.44 -11.66
CA ASP A 114 7.78 -21.49 -10.94
C ASP A 114 7.51 -20.14 -10.24
N LEU A 115 8.53 -19.50 -9.69
CA LEU A 115 8.40 -18.21 -9.03
C LEU A 115 8.13 -17.09 -10.03
N ASN A 116 8.77 -17.12 -11.19
CA ASN A 116 8.58 -16.12 -12.25
C ASN A 116 7.13 -16.03 -12.74
N ARG A 117 6.33 -17.10 -12.62
CA ARG A 117 4.89 -17.07 -12.97
C ARG A 117 4.06 -16.17 -12.04
N PHE A 118 4.57 -15.84 -10.88
CA PHE A 118 3.91 -15.00 -9.89
C PHE A 118 4.38 -13.54 -9.93
N LEU A 119 5.32 -13.20 -10.82
CA LEU A 119 5.72 -11.83 -11.07
C LEU A 119 4.64 -11.12 -11.88
N ILE A 120 3.93 -10.19 -11.23
CA ILE A 120 2.90 -9.37 -11.90
C ILE A 120 3.57 -8.16 -12.56
N VAL A 121 4.61 -7.62 -11.91
CA VAL A 121 5.42 -6.55 -12.48
C VAL A 121 6.13 -7.07 -13.71
N GLN A 122 6.01 -6.35 -14.83
CA GLN A 122 6.64 -6.72 -16.10
C GLN A 122 7.57 -5.60 -16.59
N PRO A 123 8.61 -5.94 -17.36
CA PRO A 123 9.40 -4.93 -18.06
C PRO A 123 8.53 -4.06 -18.98
N GLU A 124 8.99 -2.83 -19.22
CA GLU A 124 8.33 -1.81 -20.05
C GLU A 124 7.01 -1.25 -19.49
N GLN A 125 6.58 -1.70 -18.32
CA GLN A 125 5.44 -1.11 -17.60
C GLN A 125 5.85 0.13 -16.82
N ILE A 126 4.90 1.03 -16.62
CA ILE A 126 5.03 2.10 -15.63
C ILE A 126 5.16 1.46 -14.25
N TYR A 127 6.09 1.96 -13.44
CA TYR A 127 6.21 1.50 -12.05
C TYR A 127 4.89 1.70 -11.29
N SER A 128 4.53 0.71 -10.47
CA SER A 128 3.39 0.79 -9.58
C SER A 128 3.71 0.07 -8.28
N GLN A 129 3.60 0.79 -7.17
CA GLN A 129 3.80 0.22 -5.83
C GLN A 129 2.78 -0.88 -5.52
N GLN A 130 1.56 -0.72 -5.98
CA GLN A 130 0.50 -1.72 -5.83
C GLN A 130 0.88 -3.06 -6.49
N LEU A 131 1.45 -3.01 -7.71
CA LEU A 131 1.90 -4.23 -8.40
C LEU A 131 3.10 -4.87 -7.72
N VAL A 132 4.01 -4.07 -7.15
CA VAL A 132 5.14 -4.56 -6.35
C VAL A 132 4.62 -5.30 -5.12
N THR A 133 3.76 -4.67 -4.33
CA THR A 133 3.18 -5.28 -3.12
C THR A 133 2.37 -6.54 -3.44
N ALA A 134 1.59 -6.52 -4.53
CA ALA A 134 0.85 -7.70 -4.97
C ALA A 134 1.80 -8.85 -5.37
N THR A 135 2.92 -8.55 -6.03
CA THR A 135 3.95 -9.55 -6.37
C THR A 135 4.58 -10.15 -5.11
N GLU A 136 4.94 -9.32 -4.13
CA GLU A 136 5.45 -9.76 -2.83
C GLU A 136 4.48 -10.72 -2.13
N ASP A 137 3.19 -10.38 -2.12
CA ASP A 137 2.13 -11.19 -1.52
C ASP A 137 1.96 -12.53 -2.23
N TYR A 138 1.95 -12.55 -3.57
CA TYR A 138 1.81 -13.79 -4.33
C TYR A 138 3.00 -14.71 -4.13
N LEU A 139 4.22 -14.20 -4.18
CA LEU A 139 5.43 -14.98 -3.93
C LEU A 139 5.45 -15.51 -2.49
N THR A 140 5.10 -14.69 -1.51
CA THR A 140 5.01 -15.11 -0.10
C THR A 140 3.98 -16.22 0.09
N ARG A 141 2.80 -16.12 -0.51
CA ARG A 141 1.77 -17.17 -0.47
C ARG A 141 2.22 -18.44 -1.17
N ARG A 142 2.93 -18.32 -2.29
CA ARG A 142 3.47 -19.49 -3.01
C ARG A 142 4.48 -20.25 -2.14
N LEU A 143 5.39 -19.54 -1.45
CA LEU A 143 6.32 -20.12 -0.52
C LEU A 143 5.62 -20.73 0.71
N GLY A 144 4.59 -20.06 1.23
CA GLY A 144 3.77 -20.56 2.33
C GLY A 144 3.09 -21.91 2.02
N ASN A 145 2.62 -22.10 0.79
CA ASN A 145 2.02 -23.36 0.35
C ASN A 145 3.01 -24.54 0.35
N GLU A 146 4.32 -24.25 0.27
CA GLU A 146 5.39 -25.25 0.39
C GLU A 146 5.88 -25.43 1.83
N GLY A 147 5.22 -24.77 2.79
CA GLY A 147 5.54 -24.86 4.22
C GLY A 147 6.48 -23.78 4.75
N TYR A 148 6.84 -22.78 3.94
CA TYR A 148 7.64 -21.63 4.38
C TYR A 148 6.74 -20.50 4.88
N ASN A 149 6.03 -20.76 5.99
CA ASN A 149 4.99 -19.86 6.53
C ASN A 149 5.52 -18.51 7.07
N PHE A 150 6.84 -18.40 7.25
CA PHE A 150 7.52 -17.18 7.71
C PHE A 150 8.37 -16.55 6.60
N ALA A 151 8.15 -16.95 5.36
CA ALA A 151 8.83 -16.35 4.21
C ALA A 151 8.54 -14.85 4.13
N LYS A 152 9.58 -14.09 3.79
CA LYS A 152 9.49 -12.67 3.48
C LYS A 152 9.98 -12.45 2.06
N VAL A 153 9.22 -11.70 1.31
CA VAL A 153 9.61 -11.23 -0.02
C VAL A 153 9.58 -9.71 0.03
N THR A 154 10.63 -9.08 -0.45
CA THR A 154 10.75 -7.62 -0.45
C THR A 154 11.19 -7.15 -1.84
N GLY A 155 10.39 -6.29 -2.45
CA GLY A 155 10.73 -5.62 -3.70
C GLY A 155 11.71 -4.50 -3.46
N MET A 156 12.84 -4.54 -4.15
CA MET A 156 13.92 -3.56 -4.08
C MET A 156 14.05 -2.86 -5.43
N PRO A 157 13.59 -1.61 -5.56
CA PRO A 157 13.79 -0.82 -6.77
C PRO A 157 15.22 -0.29 -6.82
N GLU A 158 15.93 -0.56 -7.91
CA GLU A 158 17.19 0.10 -8.26
C GLU A 158 16.91 1.16 -9.32
N ILE A 159 17.04 2.43 -8.94
CA ILE A 159 16.63 3.58 -9.75
C ILE A 159 17.79 4.02 -10.65
N ASP A 160 17.52 4.18 -11.95
CA ASP A 160 18.34 4.86 -12.93
C ASP A 160 17.68 6.21 -13.28
N GLU A 161 18.18 7.27 -12.67
CA GLU A 161 17.64 8.62 -12.85
C GLU A 161 17.91 9.18 -14.26
N GLU A 162 19.04 8.80 -14.87
CA GLU A 162 19.41 9.31 -16.19
C GLU A 162 18.43 8.84 -17.27
N ASN A 163 17.99 7.58 -17.18
CA ASN A 163 17.08 6.97 -18.11
C ASN A 163 15.62 6.99 -17.65
N SER A 164 15.35 7.45 -16.43
CA SER A 164 14.03 7.39 -15.78
C SER A 164 13.47 5.95 -15.77
N THR A 165 14.33 4.99 -15.47
CA THR A 165 13.99 3.56 -15.40
C THR A 165 14.27 2.98 -14.01
N VAL A 166 13.65 1.85 -13.72
CA VAL A 166 13.86 1.11 -12.47
C VAL A 166 14.00 -0.37 -12.75
N VAL A 167 15.05 -0.98 -12.19
CA VAL A 167 15.21 -2.43 -12.12
C VAL A 167 14.54 -2.92 -10.83
N MET A 168 13.56 -3.81 -10.95
CA MET A 168 12.87 -4.39 -9.81
C MET A 168 13.50 -5.72 -9.42
N LYS A 169 14.04 -5.83 -8.20
CA LYS A 169 14.56 -7.08 -7.63
C LYS A 169 13.70 -7.51 -6.45
N PHE A 170 13.13 -8.72 -6.53
CA PHE A 170 12.40 -9.31 -5.42
C PHE A 170 13.35 -10.20 -4.62
N PHE A 171 13.71 -9.73 -3.43
CA PHE A 171 14.57 -10.48 -2.51
C PHE A 171 13.72 -11.44 -1.70
N ILE A 172 14.07 -12.74 -1.74
CA ILE A 172 13.37 -13.83 -1.08
C ILE A 172 14.19 -14.32 0.12
N ASP A 173 13.58 -14.24 1.30
CA ASP A 173 14.03 -14.90 2.52
C ASP A 173 12.95 -15.91 2.95
N PRO A 174 13.12 -17.21 2.65
CA PRO A 174 12.11 -18.21 2.94
C PRO A 174 11.99 -18.51 4.43
N GLY A 175 13.01 -18.20 5.23
CA GLY A 175 13.08 -18.61 6.62
C GLY A 175 13.11 -20.13 6.79
N LYS A 176 12.60 -20.62 7.92
CA LYS A 176 12.57 -22.07 8.22
C LYS A 176 11.28 -22.70 7.74
N ARG A 177 11.39 -23.88 7.11
CA ARG A 177 10.23 -24.67 6.73
C ARG A 177 9.51 -25.20 7.98
N THR A 178 8.20 -25.03 8.00
CA THR A 178 7.32 -25.43 9.11
C THR A 178 6.63 -26.74 8.79
N TYR A 179 6.50 -27.60 9.81
CA TYR A 179 5.81 -28.87 9.70
C TYR A 179 4.72 -28.97 10.77
N VAL A 180 3.54 -29.48 10.39
CA VAL A 180 2.52 -29.82 11.38
C VAL A 180 2.97 -31.00 12.20
N ARG A 181 3.28 -30.76 13.47
CA ARG A 181 3.75 -31.83 14.38
C ARG A 181 2.59 -32.67 14.92
N ARG A 182 1.46 -32.05 15.19
CA ARG A 182 0.31 -32.72 15.81
C ARG A 182 -0.98 -31.95 15.48
N ILE A 183 -2.03 -32.70 15.16
CA ILE A 183 -3.38 -32.20 15.00
C ILE A 183 -4.22 -32.79 16.13
N ASN A 184 -4.89 -31.95 16.92
CA ASN A 184 -5.82 -32.35 17.95
C ASN A 184 -7.24 -31.95 17.53
N PHE A 185 -8.17 -32.89 17.61
CA PHE A 185 -9.59 -32.60 17.43
C PHE A 185 -10.23 -32.41 18.82
N ALA A 186 -11.15 -31.47 18.94
CA ALA A 186 -11.90 -31.23 20.16
C ALA A 186 -13.37 -30.94 19.81
N GLY A 187 -14.29 -31.42 20.65
CA GLY A 187 -15.72 -31.24 20.44
C GLY A 187 -16.39 -32.25 19.49
N ASN A 188 -15.66 -33.24 19.03
CA ASN A 188 -16.14 -34.32 18.15
C ASN A 188 -16.92 -35.39 18.95
N MET A 189 -18.15 -35.06 19.37
CA MET A 189 -18.96 -35.96 20.21
C MET A 189 -19.53 -37.18 19.42
N THR A 190 -19.62 -37.10 18.11
CA THR A 190 -20.27 -38.10 17.25
C THR A 190 -19.30 -38.80 16.29
N THR A 191 -18.21 -38.13 15.90
CA THR A 191 -17.25 -38.65 14.91
C THR A 191 -15.93 -38.99 15.56
N ILE A 192 -15.41 -40.21 15.32
CA ILE A 192 -14.12 -40.66 15.88
C ILE A 192 -12.96 -39.95 15.19
N ASP A 193 -11.91 -39.68 15.95
CA ASP A 193 -10.68 -38.99 15.48
C ASP A 193 -10.10 -39.59 14.18
N ASP A 194 -10.10 -40.90 14.04
CA ASP A 194 -9.54 -41.60 12.85
C ASP A 194 -10.28 -41.26 11.57
N VAL A 195 -11.58 -41.02 11.63
CA VAL A 195 -12.39 -40.60 10.47
C VAL A 195 -12.04 -39.16 10.08
N LEU A 196 -11.92 -38.26 11.07
CA LEU A 196 -11.53 -36.87 10.83
C LEU A 196 -10.11 -36.76 10.25
N ARG A 197 -9.17 -37.57 10.76
CA ARG A 197 -7.78 -37.60 10.26
C ARG A 197 -7.68 -38.05 8.81
N ARG A 198 -8.52 -39.00 8.41
CA ARG A 198 -8.54 -39.52 7.05
C ARG A 198 -9.04 -38.50 6.03
N GLU A 199 -9.97 -37.62 6.43
CA GLU A 199 -10.52 -36.58 5.57
C GLU A 199 -9.61 -35.35 5.45
N MET A 200 -8.54 -35.26 6.26
CA MET A 200 -7.57 -34.13 6.26
C MET A 200 -6.33 -34.39 5.37
N ARG A 201 -6.46 -35.18 4.34
CA ARG A 201 -5.35 -35.47 3.39
C ARG A 201 -5.29 -34.47 2.27
#